data_85e33300f9f1c29047996f6f1aabfa04
#
_entry.id   85e33300f9f1c29047996f6f1aabfa04
#
_cell.length_a   1.000
_cell.length_b   1.000
_cell.length_c   1.000
_cell.angle_alpha   90.00
_cell.angle_beta   90.00
_cell.angle_gamma   90.00
#
_symmetry.space_group_name_H-M   'P 1'
#
loop_
_entity.id
_entity.type
_entity.pdbx_description
1 polymer ?
#
loop_
_entity_poly.entity_id
_entity_poly.type
_entity_poly.pdbx_seq_one_letter_code
_entity_poly.pdbx_strand_id
1 'polypeptide(L)'
;GAASISKASGGWTLSWQGTGHENDEFPNGESILNGIEEVVSDAGGKVIFSPNGDTSLEADVVIAIYGENPYAEFQGDRENLDFIPNGFDVNKLATYKNKGIPVISVFLSGRPLWTNPEINNSDAFVAAWLPGSEGGGISDLLFRRDPSFDFTGKLSFSWPASAVVSEKNKALFKLGYGLSYASSENLESLPEKSGLENSEVPSSGEFFNKGAAVAPWSLFLKSGNLVKQISSFPTSVGGLIVSKTDHMAQEDALRINWTQSDEDYFQISSIKPDDMARQSNGAMKLAFNAKTFVGADAIVQIGQCDDIDRCNKTLDFKISGDWKEYRISLSSFEKLGIDMSKITSALIIKAKKGVDIGLSNVRLE
;
A
#
# COMPACT_ATOMS: atom_id res chain seq x y z
N GLY A 1 11.26 -1.23 -3.02
CA GLY A 1 12.03 -1.38 -1.77
C GLY A 1 13.52 -1.13 -1.91
N ALA A 2 14.20 -1.79 -2.85
CA ALA A 2 15.67 -1.79 -2.92
C ALA A 2 16.31 -0.39 -3.02
N ALA A 3 15.75 0.47 -3.85
CA ALA A 3 16.33 1.77 -4.21
C ALA A 3 15.81 2.94 -3.35
N SER A 4 14.86 2.73 -2.43
CA SER A 4 14.23 3.82 -1.67
C SER A 4 14.74 3.86 -0.23
N ILE A 5 15.49 4.89 0.12
CA ILE A 5 15.95 5.17 1.49
C ILE A 5 14.74 5.54 2.37
N SER A 6 13.80 6.34 1.87
CA SER A 6 12.57 6.69 2.58
C SER A 6 11.81 5.44 3.04
N LYS A 7 11.63 4.46 2.15
CA LYS A 7 10.95 3.20 2.49
C LYS A 7 11.69 2.39 3.56
N ALA A 8 13.01 2.41 3.52
CA ALA A 8 13.85 1.75 4.52
C ALA A 8 13.91 2.51 5.86
N SER A 9 13.54 3.78 5.89
CA SER A 9 13.58 4.65 7.09
C SER A 9 12.28 4.65 7.88
N GLY A 10 11.12 4.52 7.21
CA GLY A 10 9.82 4.49 7.86
C GLY A 10 9.25 5.87 8.22
N GLY A 11 8.18 5.89 9.03
CA GLY A 11 7.53 7.11 9.50
C GLY A 11 8.41 7.96 10.42
N TRP A 12 8.00 9.22 10.63
CA TRP A 12 8.75 10.25 11.38
C TRP A 12 10.11 10.58 10.78
N THR A 13 10.33 10.22 9.53
CA THR A 13 11.54 10.56 8.79
C THR A 13 11.22 11.65 7.77
N LEU A 14 11.78 12.85 7.95
CA LEU A 14 11.56 14.07 7.19
C LEU A 14 10.12 14.62 7.27
N SER A 15 9.12 13.79 7.26
CA SER A 15 7.71 14.13 7.50
C SER A 15 7.07 13.15 8.48
N TRP A 16 5.86 13.46 8.94
CA TRP A 16 5.15 12.61 9.90
C TRP A 16 4.95 11.19 9.39
N GLN A 17 4.38 11.03 8.20
CA GLN A 17 4.17 9.70 7.63
C GLN A 17 5.42 9.12 6.95
N GLY A 18 6.42 9.95 6.65
CA GLY A 18 7.66 9.53 5.98
C GLY A 18 7.50 9.19 4.50
N THR A 19 6.41 9.64 3.87
CA THR A 19 6.09 9.36 2.47
C THR A 19 6.44 10.53 1.56
N GLY A 20 6.66 10.25 0.26
CA GLY A 20 6.86 11.28 -0.76
C GLY A 20 8.27 11.86 -0.81
N HIS A 21 9.23 11.23 -0.15
CA HIS A 21 10.62 11.66 -0.11
C HIS A 21 11.48 10.87 -1.09
N GLU A 22 12.36 11.58 -1.81
CA GLU A 22 13.30 11.01 -2.76
C GLU A 22 14.70 10.85 -2.11
N ASN A 23 15.58 10.06 -2.73
CA ASN A 23 16.88 9.76 -2.13
C ASN A 23 17.82 10.98 -2.00
N ASP A 24 17.65 12.03 -2.78
CA ASP A 24 18.42 13.27 -2.71
C ASP A 24 18.16 14.08 -1.42
N GLU A 25 17.04 13.81 -0.75
CA GLU A 25 16.73 14.37 0.57
C GLU A 25 17.50 13.65 1.72
N PHE A 26 18.26 12.60 1.38
CA PHE A 26 19.10 11.81 2.30
C PHE A 26 20.59 11.89 1.88
N PRO A 27 21.24 13.02 2.00
CA PRO A 27 22.54 13.28 1.37
C PRO A 27 23.67 12.35 1.82
N ASN A 28 23.53 11.67 2.96
CA ASN A 28 24.52 10.73 3.50
C ASN A 28 23.92 9.30 3.59
N GLY A 29 22.76 9.08 2.99
CA GLY A 29 22.09 7.80 3.06
C GLY A 29 22.54 6.87 1.93
N GLU A 30 22.60 5.59 2.22
CA GLU A 30 22.84 4.53 1.26
C GLU A 30 21.60 3.63 1.13
N SER A 31 21.15 3.41 -0.09
CA SER A 31 20.08 2.44 -0.34
C SER A 31 20.61 1.01 -0.32
N ILE A 32 19.73 0.04 -0.09
CA ILE A 32 20.12 -1.38 -0.16
C ILE A 32 20.62 -1.74 -1.57
N LEU A 33 20.05 -1.11 -2.62
CA LEU A 33 20.51 -1.31 -3.99
C LEU A 33 21.95 -0.86 -4.18
N ASN A 34 22.31 0.33 -3.68
CA ASN A 34 23.69 0.84 -3.79
C ASN A 34 24.69 -0.11 -3.11
N GLY A 35 24.38 -0.58 -1.91
CA GLY A 35 25.25 -1.54 -1.22
C GLY A 35 25.38 -2.88 -1.96
N ILE A 36 24.29 -3.37 -2.58
CA ILE A 36 24.36 -4.58 -3.43
C ILE A 36 25.21 -4.32 -4.68
N GLU A 37 25.04 -3.19 -5.35
CA GLU A 37 25.81 -2.83 -6.54
C GLU A 37 27.30 -2.73 -6.23
N GLU A 38 27.67 -2.13 -5.09
CA GLU A 38 29.06 -2.05 -4.64
C GLU A 38 29.66 -3.45 -4.46
N VAL A 39 29.06 -4.28 -3.60
CA VAL A 39 29.62 -5.60 -3.24
C VAL A 39 29.70 -6.51 -4.47
N VAL A 40 28.67 -6.52 -5.32
CA VAL A 40 28.64 -7.37 -6.53
C VAL A 40 29.66 -6.89 -7.56
N SER A 41 29.82 -5.57 -7.75
CA SER A 41 30.82 -4.99 -8.65
C SER A 41 32.25 -5.30 -8.19
N ASP A 42 32.53 -5.16 -6.90
CA ASP A 42 33.85 -5.49 -6.31
C ASP A 42 34.23 -6.96 -6.53
N ALA A 43 33.22 -7.84 -6.56
CA ALA A 43 33.41 -9.26 -6.87
C ALA A 43 33.46 -9.57 -8.38
N GLY A 44 33.35 -8.56 -9.26
CA GLY A 44 33.33 -8.74 -10.71
C GLY A 44 31.99 -9.27 -11.26
N GLY A 45 30.93 -9.21 -10.48
CA GLY A 45 29.57 -9.59 -10.85
C GLY A 45 28.81 -8.45 -11.54
N LYS A 46 27.53 -8.71 -11.83
CA LYS A 46 26.62 -7.73 -12.45
C LYS A 46 25.29 -7.71 -11.74
N VAL A 47 24.81 -6.52 -11.41
CA VAL A 47 23.44 -6.31 -10.91
C VAL A 47 22.51 -5.91 -12.05
N ILE A 48 21.32 -6.52 -12.09
CA ILE A 48 20.22 -6.13 -12.97
C ILE A 48 19.08 -5.63 -12.08
N PHE A 49 18.89 -4.32 -12.04
CA PHE A 49 17.81 -3.73 -11.26
C PHE A 49 16.49 -3.79 -12.02
N SER A 50 15.47 -4.44 -11.45
CA SER A 50 14.13 -4.57 -12.01
C SER A 50 13.09 -4.07 -11.01
N PRO A 51 12.67 -2.78 -11.07
CA PRO A 51 11.74 -2.19 -10.11
C PRO A 51 10.39 -2.92 -10.02
N ASN A 52 9.97 -3.51 -11.14
CA ASN A 52 8.69 -4.20 -11.27
C ASN A 52 8.82 -5.74 -11.23
N GLY A 53 10.03 -6.27 -11.02
CA GLY A 53 10.28 -7.71 -11.02
C GLY A 53 9.95 -8.38 -12.36
N ASP A 54 10.69 -8.02 -13.42
CA ASP A 54 10.53 -8.63 -14.75
C ASP A 54 11.07 -10.06 -14.75
N THR A 55 10.17 -11.02 -14.78
CA THR A 55 10.50 -12.45 -14.72
C THR A 55 11.10 -13.00 -16.03
N SER A 56 11.21 -12.21 -17.10
CA SER A 56 11.91 -12.60 -18.33
C SER A 56 13.44 -12.52 -18.22
N LEU A 57 13.95 -11.81 -17.21
CA LEU A 57 15.39 -11.64 -16.99
C LEU A 57 16.03 -12.94 -16.49
N GLU A 58 17.24 -13.20 -16.98
CA GLU A 58 18.09 -14.28 -16.51
C GLU A 58 18.98 -13.79 -15.38
N ALA A 59 19.08 -14.57 -14.30
CA ALA A 59 19.88 -14.26 -13.14
C ALA A 59 20.33 -15.54 -12.44
N ASP A 60 21.48 -15.51 -11.77
CA ASP A 60 21.97 -16.60 -10.92
C ASP A 60 21.22 -16.66 -9.58
N VAL A 61 20.75 -15.50 -9.11
CA VAL A 61 19.98 -15.32 -7.87
C VAL A 61 19.09 -14.09 -7.98
N VAL A 62 17.93 -14.15 -7.36
CA VAL A 62 17.01 -13.01 -7.21
C VAL A 62 17.01 -12.55 -5.76
N ILE A 63 17.31 -11.26 -5.55
CA ILE A 63 17.13 -10.60 -4.24
C ILE A 63 15.90 -9.71 -4.36
N ALA A 64 14.78 -10.15 -3.80
CA ALA A 64 13.51 -9.45 -3.81
C ALA A 64 13.38 -8.59 -2.55
N ILE A 65 13.40 -7.25 -2.71
CA ILE A 65 13.34 -6.30 -1.60
C ILE A 65 12.00 -5.56 -1.65
N TYR A 66 11.14 -5.83 -0.70
CA TYR A 66 9.76 -5.32 -0.61
C TYR A 66 9.33 -5.16 0.85
N GLY A 67 8.18 -4.58 1.07
CA GLY A 67 7.64 -4.38 2.40
C GLY A 67 6.57 -3.30 2.46
N GLU A 68 6.25 -2.81 3.67
CA GLU A 68 5.30 -1.74 3.87
C GLU A 68 5.85 -0.40 3.33
N ASN A 69 4.95 0.52 2.97
CA ASN A 69 5.32 1.93 2.82
C ASN A 69 5.56 2.55 4.20
N PRO A 70 6.30 3.65 4.30
CA PRO A 70 6.40 4.40 5.53
C PRO A 70 5.03 4.77 6.10
N TYR A 71 4.89 4.72 7.41
CA TYR A 71 3.69 5.09 8.14
C TYR A 71 4.03 5.57 9.56
N ALA A 72 3.18 6.41 10.10
CA ALA A 72 3.12 6.78 11.50
C ALA A 72 1.69 6.53 12.03
N GLU A 73 1.28 7.20 13.10
CA GLU A 73 -0.06 7.09 13.68
C GLU A 73 -1.15 7.32 12.63
N PHE A 74 -2.28 6.66 12.80
CA PHE A 74 -3.44 6.63 11.93
C PHE A 74 -3.22 5.81 10.65
N GLN A 75 -2.27 6.17 9.78
CA GLN A 75 -2.00 5.39 8.56
C GLN A 75 -1.39 4.02 8.89
N GLY A 76 -0.67 3.94 9.99
CA GLY A 76 -0.11 2.69 10.50
C GLY A 76 -1.08 1.86 11.32
N ASP A 77 -2.25 2.39 11.71
CA ASP A 77 -3.23 1.66 12.51
C ASP A 77 -3.88 0.56 11.67
N ARG A 78 -3.88 -0.66 12.17
CA ARG A 78 -4.39 -1.83 11.44
C ARG A 78 -5.22 -2.73 12.33
N GLU A 79 -6.34 -3.20 11.79
CA GLU A 79 -7.22 -4.16 12.44
C GLU A 79 -6.74 -5.61 12.32
N ASN A 80 -5.81 -5.86 11.39
CA ASN A 80 -5.25 -7.18 11.13
C ASN A 80 -3.76 -7.11 10.77
N LEU A 81 -3.11 -8.26 10.72
CA LEU A 81 -1.68 -8.41 10.46
C LEU A 81 -1.39 -8.91 9.04
N ASP A 82 -2.33 -8.80 8.11
CA ASP A 82 -2.11 -9.21 6.73
C ASP A 82 -1.09 -8.30 6.04
N PHE A 83 -0.13 -8.88 5.34
CA PHE A 83 0.75 -8.09 4.49
C PHE A 83 0.02 -7.74 3.19
N ILE A 84 -0.27 -6.46 2.98
CA ILE A 84 -0.85 -5.96 1.74
C ILE A 84 0.27 -5.41 0.87
N PRO A 85 0.68 -6.14 -0.17
CA PRO A 85 1.80 -5.75 -0.99
C PRO A 85 1.48 -4.51 -1.83
N ASN A 86 2.29 -3.47 -1.69
CA ASN A 86 2.20 -2.22 -2.45
C ASN A 86 2.88 -2.37 -3.82
N GLY A 87 2.16 -2.90 -4.81
CA GLY A 87 2.68 -3.12 -6.17
C GLY A 87 3.65 -4.30 -6.29
N PHE A 88 3.85 -5.08 -5.23
CA PHE A 88 4.61 -6.32 -5.24
C PHE A 88 3.65 -7.49 -5.50
N ASP A 89 4.05 -8.40 -6.37
CA ASP A 89 3.30 -9.61 -6.71
C ASP A 89 4.11 -10.86 -6.32
N VAL A 90 3.64 -11.56 -5.31
CA VAL A 90 4.28 -12.80 -4.80
C VAL A 90 4.39 -13.90 -5.86
N ASN A 91 3.49 -13.92 -6.86
CA ASN A 91 3.57 -14.89 -7.95
C ASN A 91 4.85 -14.75 -8.80
N LYS A 92 5.48 -13.57 -8.79
CA LYS A 92 6.77 -13.36 -9.44
C LYS A 92 7.88 -14.14 -8.75
N LEU A 93 7.86 -14.24 -7.41
CA LEU A 93 8.81 -15.08 -6.67
C LEU A 93 8.62 -16.55 -7.04
N ALA A 94 7.36 -17.02 -7.07
CA ALA A 94 7.04 -18.38 -7.51
C ALA A 94 7.55 -18.65 -8.94
N THR A 95 7.45 -17.67 -9.84
CA THR A 95 7.92 -17.81 -11.22
C THR A 95 9.44 -18.01 -11.28
N TYR A 96 10.22 -17.24 -10.52
CA TYR A 96 11.68 -17.42 -10.44
C TYR A 96 12.05 -18.79 -9.82
N LYS A 97 11.41 -19.14 -8.71
CA LYS A 97 11.63 -20.42 -8.04
C LYS A 97 11.33 -21.61 -8.96
N ASN A 98 10.26 -21.56 -9.75
CA ASN A 98 9.91 -22.58 -10.73
C ASN A 98 10.90 -22.68 -11.89
N LYS A 99 11.68 -21.63 -12.16
CA LYS A 99 12.83 -21.65 -13.09
C LYS A 99 14.11 -22.23 -12.47
N GLY A 100 14.09 -22.58 -11.18
CA GLY A 100 15.26 -23.03 -10.44
C GLY A 100 16.21 -21.93 -10.06
N ILE A 101 15.79 -20.68 -10.10
CA ILE A 101 16.58 -19.51 -9.68
C ILE A 101 16.32 -19.28 -8.19
N PRO A 102 17.37 -19.31 -7.33
CA PRO A 102 17.20 -19.05 -5.90
C PRO A 102 16.62 -17.66 -5.63
N VAL A 103 15.69 -17.58 -4.68
CA VAL A 103 15.00 -16.34 -4.28
C VAL A 103 15.33 -16.02 -2.83
N ILE A 104 15.93 -14.86 -2.61
CA ILE A 104 16.17 -14.27 -1.30
C ILE A 104 15.21 -13.10 -1.12
N SER A 105 14.28 -13.21 -0.16
CA SER A 105 13.38 -12.09 0.21
C SER A 105 13.99 -11.27 1.34
N VAL A 106 14.01 -9.94 1.15
CA VAL A 106 14.36 -8.95 2.18
C VAL A 106 13.11 -8.11 2.44
N PHE A 107 12.51 -8.32 3.60
CA PHE A 107 11.24 -7.74 3.98
C PHE A 107 11.42 -6.52 4.88
N LEU A 108 10.91 -5.37 4.43
CA LEU A 108 10.97 -4.09 5.13
C LEU A 108 9.62 -3.81 5.80
N SER A 109 9.62 -3.73 7.13
CA SER A 109 8.41 -3.45 7.90
C SER A 109 8.75 -2.94 9.29
N GLY A 110 7.91 -2.09 9.86
CA GLY A 110 8.01 -1.64 11.26
C GLY A 110 7.38 -2.62 12.26
N ARG A 111 6.82 -3.75 11.79
CA ARG A 111 6.08 -4.72 12.62
C ARG A 111 6.13 -6.13 12.03
N PRO A 112 5.91 -7.19 12.84
CA PRO A 112 5.67 -8.52 12.30
C PRO A 112 4.32 -8.57 11.58
N LEU A 113 4.29 -9.12 10.37
CA LEU A 113 3.10 -9.32 9.56
C LEU A 113 2.98 -10.78 9.13
N TRP A 114 1.76 -11.19 8.79
CA TRP A 114 1.54 -12.50 8.18
C TRP A 114 2.05 -12.47 6.72
N THR A 115 3.08 -13.26 6.46
CA THR A 115 3.82 -13.30 5.19
C THR A 115 4.09 -14.74 4.75
N ASN A 116 3.19 -15.68 5.05
CA ASN A 116 3.38 -17.08 4.73
C ASN A 116 3.58 -17.34 3.22
N PRO A 117 2.81 -16.69 2.30
CA PRO A 117 3.03 -16.85 0.88
C PRO A 117 4.41 -16.37 0.42
N GLU A 118 4.91 -15.27 0.97
CA GLU A 118 6.22 -14.72 0.66
C GLU A 118 7.34 -15.65 1.14
N ILE A 119 7.21 -16.20 2.36
CA ILE A 119 8.16 -17.15 2.93
C ILE A 119 8.19 -18.44 2.09
N ASN A 120 7.03 -19.00 1.72
CA ASN A 120 6.94 -20.21 0.89
C ASN A 120 7.60 -20.06 -0.48
N ASN A 121 7.54 -18.87 -1.05
CA ASN A 121 8.11 -18.56 -2.36
C ASN A 121 9.55 -18.01 -2.29
N SER A 122 10.21 -18.15 -1.14
CA SER A 122 11.60 -17.76 -0.92
C SER A 122 12.45 -18.97 -0.51
N ASP A 123 13.74 -18.97 -0.88
CA ASP A 123 14.72 -19.93 -0.38
C ASP A 123 15.39 -19.39 0.88
N ALA A 124 15.42 -18.07 1.06
CA ALA A 124 15.75 -17.39 2.29
C ALA A 124 14.85 -16.18 2.51
N PHE A 125 14.47 -15.92 3.77
CA PHE A 125 13.64 -14.78 4.14
C PHE A 125 14.30 -13.98 5.27
N VAL A 126 14.57 -12.71 5.01
CA VAL A 126 15.21 -11.78 5.95
C VAL A 126 14.22 -10.71 6.37
N ALA A 127 13.85 -10.70 7.65
CA ALA A 127 13.10 -9.60 8.26
C ALA A 127 14.09 -8.47 8.60
N ALA A 128 14.25 -7.53 7.67
CA ALA A 128 15.26 -6.47 7.77
C ALA A 128 14.79 -5.28 8.60
N TRP A 129 13.51 -5.26 9.00
CA TRP A 129 12.88 -4.14 9.70
C TRP A 129 13.04 -2.84 8.91
N LEU A 130 13.55 -1.79 9.55
CA LEU A 130 13.77 -0.48 8.95
C LEU A 130 15.26 -0.10 9.10
N PRO A 131 16.11 -0.47 8.13
CA PRO A 131 17.56 -0.23 8.20
C PRO A 131 17.93 1.26 8.02
N GLY A 132 16.99 2.12 7.65
CA GLY A 132 17.22 3.56 7.50
C GLY A 132 18.15 3.90 6.36
N SER A 133 19.13 4.74 6.65
CA SER A 133 20.16 5.22 5.73
C SER A 133 21.34 4.23 5.56
N GLU A 134 21.32 3.09 6.23
CA GLU A 134 22.42 2.12 6.27
C GLU A 134 22.11 0.86 5.46
N GLY A 135 21.58 1.04 4.25
CA GLY A 135 21.19 -0.07 3.37
C GLY A 135 22.33 -1.01 3.01
N GLY A 136 23.56 -0.50 2.95
CA GLY A 136 24.77 -1.30 2.69
C GLY A 136 25.02 -2.40 3.73
N GLY A 137 24.63 -2.19 4.98
CA GLY A 137 24.74 -3.21 6.03
C GLY A 137 23.93 -4.48 5.74
N ILE A 138 22.83 -4.38 4.97
CA ILE A 138 22.07 -5.55 4.51
C ILE A 138 22.88 -6.34 3.48
N SER A 139 23.53 -5.66 2.52
CA SER A 139 24.36 -6.32 1.52
C SER A 139 25.61 -6.95 2.14
N ASP A 140 26.24 -6.30 3.11
CA ASP A 140 27.38 -6.86 3.85
C ASP A 140 27.07 -8.22 4.49
N LEU A 141 25.87 -8.35 5.07
CA LEU A 141 25.38 -9.60 5.63
C LEU A 141 25.03 -10.63 4.55
N LEU A 142 24.27 -10.23 3.51
CA LEU A 142 23.81 -11.14 2.45
C LEU A 142 24.99 -11.77 1.69
N PHE A 143 26.04 -11.01 1.43
CA PHE A 143 27.23 -11.46 0.70
C PHE A 143 28.38 -11.89 1.60
N ARG A 144 28.25 -11.80 2.92
CA ARG A 144 29.31 -12.08 3.90
C ARG A 144 30.60 -11.37 3.51
N ARG A 145 30.54 -10.06 3.27
CA ARG A 145 31.70 -9.25 2.86
C ARG A 145 32.90 -9.44 3.79
N ASP A 146 32.63 -9.67 5.07
CA ASP A 146 33.63 -10.20 6.03
C ASP A 146 33.16 -11.57 6.53
N PRO A 147 34.06 -12.58 6.61
CA PRO A 147 33.75 -13.92 7.14
C PRO A 147 33.14 -13.92 8.55
N SER A 148 33.40 -12.89 9.36
CA SER A 148 32.84 -12.75 10.70
C SER A 148 31.37 -12.26 10.71
N PHE A 149 30.89 -11.71 9.59
CA PHE A 149 29.50 -11.22 9.48
C PHE A 149 28.51 -12.39 9.48
N ASP A 150 27.50 -12.30 10.33
CA ASP A 150 26.45 -13.31 10.47
C ASP A 150 25.14 -12.65 10.90
N PHE A 151 24.04 -13.34 10.66
CA PHE A 151 22.71 -12.97 11.15
C PHE A 151 22.61 -13.32 12.64
N THR A 152 22.78 -12.33 13.50
CA THR A 152 22.71 -12.49 14.96
C THR A 152 21.41 -11.97 15.57
N GLY A 153 20.61 -11.23 14.77
CA GLY A 153 19.34 -10.63 15.18
C GLY A 153 18.33 -11.69 15.62
N LYS A 154 17.57 -11.38 16.66
CA LYS A 154 16.51 -12.24 17.21
C LYS A 154 15.20 -11.44 17.25
N LEU A 155 14.08 -12.13 17.00
CA LEU A 155 12.77 -11.50 17.05
C LEU A 155 12.52 -10.90 18.42
N SER A 156 12.17 -9.60 18.45
CA SER A 156 11.71 -8.89 19.66
C SER A 156 10.22 -9.10 19.94
N PHE A 157 9.49 -9.65 18.97
CA PHE A 157 8.07 -10.00 19.03
C PHE A 157 7.88 -11.36 18.36
N SER A 158 6.79 -12.05 18.70
CA SER A 158 6.41 -13.26 17.98
C SER A 158 5.96 -12.92 16.56
N TRP A 159 6.39 -13.71 15.57
CA TRP A 159 5.89 -13.60 14.20
C TRP A 159 4.54 -14.30 14.08
N PRO A 160 3.52 -13.71 13.44
CA PRO A 160 2.17 -14.24 13.44
C PRO A 160 2.02 -15.44 12.49
N ALA A 161 1.29 -16.46 12.94
CA ALA A 161 0.88 -17.60 12.11
C ALA A 161 -0.42 -17.32 11.33
N SER A 162 -1.14 -16.25 11.65
CA SER A 162 -2.40 -15.80 11.04
C SER A 162 -2.45 -14.29 11.01
N ALA A 163 -3.16 -13.74 10.04
CA ALA A 163 -3.37 -12.29 9.95
C ALA A 163 -4.43 -11.75 10.94
N VAL A 164 -5.20 -12.63 11.57
CA VAL A 164 -6.21 -12.22 12.57
C VAL A 164 -5.53 -11.79 13.85
N VAL A 165 -5.84 -10.59 14.35
CA VAL A 165 -5.40 -10.14 15.68
C VAL A 165 -6.25 -10.83 16.75
N SER A 166 -5.63 -11.69 17.54
CA SER A 166 -6.30 -12.40 18.65
C SER A 166 -5.30 -12.76 19.72
N GLU A 167 -5.71 -12.67 20.99
CA GLU A 167 -4.90 -13.14 22.13
C GLU A 167 -4.59 -14.65 22.07
N LYS A 168 -5.35 -15.41 21.27
CA LYS A 168 -5.17 -16.86 21.06
C LYS A 168 -4.29 -17.19 19.87
N ASN A 169 -3.76 -16.19 19.15
CA ASN A 169 -2.94 -16.43 17.95
C ASN A 169 -1.67 -17.18 18.33
N LYS A 170 -1.46 -18.28 17.63
CA LYS A 170 -0.20 -19.01 17.69
C LYS A 170 0.89 -18.20 16.99
N ALA A 171 2.05 -18.13 17.59
CA ALA A 171 3.24 -17.63 16.93
C ALA A 171 3.69 -18.63 15.87
N LEU A 172 3.96 -18.16 14.65
CA LEU A 172 4.70 -18.91 13.65
C LEU A 172 6.15 -19.07 14.13
N PHE A 173 6.78 -17.95 14.44
CA PHE A 173 8.08 -17.92 15.11
C PHE A 173 7.96 -17.21 16.46
N LYS A 174 8.52 -17.81 17.48
CA LYS A 174 8.44 -17.27 18.85
C LYS A 174 9.40 -16.08 19.05
N LEU A 175 9.15 -15.29 20.08
CA LEU A 175 10.12 -14.35 20.62
C LEU A 175 11.50 -15.01 20.76
N GLY A 176 12.55 -14.33 20.31
CA GLY A 176 13.92 -14.82 20.35
C GLY A 176 14.30 -15.73 19.18
N TYR A 177 13.38 -16.06 18.25
CA TYR A 177 13.72 -16.81 17.05
C TYR A 177 14.59 -15.96 16.10
N GLY A 178 15.51 -16.64 15.41
CA GLY A 178 16.36 -16.09 14.37
C GLY A 178 17.44 -17.08 14.02
N LEU A 179 17.68 -17.25 12.73
CA LEU A 179 18.70 -18.15 12.19
C LEU A 179 20.01 -17.41 12.00
N SER A 180 21.08 -18.16 11.79
CA SER A 180 22.41 -17.68 11.41
C SER A 180 22.91 -18.52 10.25
N TYR A 181 24.05 -18.19 9.67
CA TYR A 181 24.68 -19.02 8.63
C TYR A 181 25.06 -20.43 9.10
N ALA A 182 25.25 -20.61 10.41
CA ALA A 182 25.49 -21.93 11.01
C ALA A 182 24.20 -22.75 11.21
N SER A 183 23.02 -22.15 11.06
CA SER A 183 21.75 -22.85 11.23
C SER A 183 21.46 -23.75 10.04
N SER A 184 20.97 -24.96 10.31
CA SER A 184 20.59 -25.95 9.28
C SER A 184 19.09 -26.22 9.24
N GLU A 185 18.29 -25.30 9.79
CA GLU A 185 16.84 -25.44 9.83
C GLU A 185 16.23 -25.16 8.47
N ASN A 186 15.40 -26.07 7.97
CA ASN A 186 14.57 -25.88 6.78
C ASN A 186 13.11 -25.80 7.22
N LEU A 187 12.39 -24.80 6.73
CA LEU A 187 10.96 -24.67 6.99
C LEU A 187 10.17 -25.59 6.06
N GLU A 188 9.17 -26.28 6.62
CA GLU A 188 8.14 -26.90 5.82
C GLU A 188 7.23 -25.84 5.21
N SER A 189 6.46 -26.20 4.14
CA SER A 189 5.49 -25.31 3.52
C SER A 189 4.46 -24.84 4.55
N LEU A 190 4.26 -23.54 4.62
CA LEU A 190 3.37 -22.88 5.57
C LEU A 190 1.96 -22.80 5.01
N PRO A 191 0.91 -22.83 5.86
CA PRO A 191 -0.46 -22.59 5.43
C PRO A 191 -0.63 -21.18 4.84
N GLU A 192 -1.24 -21.06 3.65
CA GLU A 192 -1.45 -19.78 2.96
C GLU A 192 -2.86 -19.19 3.19
N LYS A 193 -3.58 -19.69 4.19
CA LYS A 193 -4.83 -19.09 4.64
C LYS A 193 -4.54 -18.10 5.74
N SER A 194 -4.87 -16.83 5.50
CA SER A 194 -4.61 -15.73 6.43
C SER A 194 -5.46 -15.81 7.71
N GLY A 195 -6.59 -16.51 7.64
CA GLY A 195 -7.61 -16.57 8.70
C GLY A 195 -8.66 -15.45 8.59
N LEU A 196 -8.50 -14.55 7.63
CA LEU A 196 -9.44 -13.43 7.37
C LEU A 196 -10.58 -13.83 6.42
N GLU A 197 -10.54 -15.00 5.80
CA GLU A 197 -11.50 -15.45 4.80
C GLU A 197 -12.94 -15.52 5.34
N ASN A 198 -13.08 -15.69 6.66
CA ASN A 198 -14.37 -15.74 7.35
C ASN A 198 -14.63 -14.51 8.23
N SER A 199 -13.72 -13.54 8.25
CA SER A 199 -13.96 -12.31 8.98
C SER A 199 -14.88 -11.42 8.14
N GLU A 200 -16.15 -11.36 8.51
CA GLU A 200 -16.98 -10.22 8.15
C GLU A 200 -16.43 -9.04 8.94
N VAL A 201 -15.58 -8.23 8.34
CA VAL A 201 -15.32 -6.87 8.83
C VAL A 201 -16.59 -6.09 8.48
N PRO A 202 -17.45 -5.76 9.44
CA PRO A 202 -18.60 -4.90 9.15
C PRO A 202 -18.03 -3.59 8.62
N SER A 203 -18.59 -3.09 7.53
CA SER A 203 -18.27 -1.74 7.09
C SER A 203 -18.59 -0.79 8.26
N SER A 204 -17.57 -0.11 8.75
CA SER A 204 -17.73 0.88 9.82
C SER A 204 -18.53 2.09 9.36
N GLY A 205 -18.88 2.14 8.06
CA GLY A 205 -19.41 3.32 7.41
C GLY A 205 -18.36 4.39 7.15
N GLU A 206 -17.10 4.14 7.47
CA GLU A 206 -15.96 4.98 7.09
C GLU A 206 -15.26 4.38 5.88
N PHE A 207 -14.90 5.21 4.92
CA PHE A 207 -14.26 4.80 3.66
C PHE A 207 -12.85 5.35 3.52
N PHE A 208 -12.64 6.57 4.01
CA PHE A 208 -11.35 7.24 4.02
C PHE A 208 -11.28 8.16 5.24
N ASN A 209 -10.30 7.97 6.09
CA ASN A 209 -10.11 8.75 7.32
C ASN A 209 -8.63 8.93 7.60
N LYS A 210 -8.24 10.11 8.14
CA LYS A 210 -6.88 10.42 8.58
C LYS A 210 -5.80 10.09 7.55
N GLY A 211 -6.09 10.36 6.28
CA GLY A 211 -5.16 10.15 5.17
C GLY A 211 -5.07 8.72 4.63
N ALA A 212 -5.85 7.76 5.15
CA ALA A 212 -5.85 6.37 4.72
C ALA A 212 -7.24 5.85 4.34
N ALA A 213 -7.31 4.89 3.42
CA ALA A 213 -8.53 4.12 3.21
C ALA A 213 -8.78 3.21 4.41
N VAL A 214 -10.04 3.09 4.80
CA VAL A 214 -10.49 2.21 5.89
C VAL A 214 -10.89 0.86 5.30
N ALA A 215 -10.34 -0.22 5.84
CA ALA A 215 -10.67 -1.56 5.34
C ALA A 215 -12.18 -1.85 5.40
N PRO A 216 -12.76 -2.55 4.40
CA PRO A 216 -12.10 -3.28 3.30
C PRO A 216 -11.84 -2.43 2.04
N TRP A 217 -11.96 -1.11 2.13
CA TRP A 217 -11.82 -0.17 1.04
C TRP A 217 -10.35 0.10 0.70
N SER A 218 -10.09 0.42 -0.55
CA SER A 218 -8.79 0.81 -1.08
C SER A 218 -8.94 1.95 -2.08
N LEU A 219 -7.87 2.69 -2.32
CA LEU A 219 -7.85 3.83 -3.23
C LEU A 219 -7.36 3.37 -4.61
N PHE A 220 -8.02 3.84 -5.67
CA PHE A 220 -7.63 3.51 -7.04
C PHE A 220 -7.68 4.75 -7.95
N LEU A 221 -6.82 4.73 -8.97
CA LEU A 221 -6.89 5.62 -10.12
C LEU A 221 -7.28 4.82 -11.35
N LYS A 222 -8.11 5.40 -12.20
CA LYS A 222 -8.47 4.81 -13.49
C LYS A 222 -8.32 5.82 -14.62
N SER A 223 -7.70 5.38 -15.71
CA SER A 223 -7.54 6.12 -16.96
C SER A 223 -7.76 5.15 -18.12
N GLY A 224 -8.86 5.32 -18.85
CA GLY A 224 -9.29 4.35 -19.86
C GLY A 224 -9.46 2.95 -19.28
N ASN A 225 -8.73 1.97 -19.84
CA ASN A 225 -8.72 0.59 -19.34
C ASN A 225 -7.69 0.32 -18.23
N LEU A 226 -6.86 1.30 -17.89
CA LEU A 226 -5.82 1.14 -16.88
C LEU A 226 -6.40 1.47 -15.51
N VAL A 227 -6.33 0.50 -14.59
CA VAL A 227 -6.68 0.66 -13.18
C VAL A 227 -5.44 0.45 -12.35
N LYS A 228 -5.14 1.37 -11.44
CA LYS A 228 -3.99 1.30 -10.54
C LYS A 228 -4.45 1.52 -9.11
N GLN A 229 -4.18 0.56 -8.24
CA GLN A 229 -4.33 0.77 -6.80
C GLN A 229 -3.24 1.73 -6.30
N ILE A 230 -3.64 2.67 -5.46
CA ILE A 230 -2.72 3.61 -4.82
C ILE A 230 -2.06 2.88 -3.66
N SER A 231 -0.78 2.66 -3.76
CA SER A 231 0.04 2.01 -2.73
C SER A 231 1.13 2.92 -2.18
N SER A 232 1.36 4.05 -2.84
CA SER A 232 2.35 5.07 -2.43
C SER A 232 1.93 6.44 -2.93
N PHE A 233 2.49 7.50 -2.35
CA PHE A 233 2.27 8.88 -2.74
C PHE A 233 3.62 9.57 -3.01
N PRO A 234 3.68 10.48 -4.01
CA PRO A 234 2.65 10.74 -5.00
C PRO A 234 2.48 9.58 -5.98
N THR A 235 1.32 9.48 -6.60
CA THR A 235 1.06 8.49 -7.65
C THR A 235 0.26 9.09 -8.79
N SER A 236 0.40 8.53 -9.99
CA SER A 236 -0.32 9.01 -11.16
C SER A 236 -0.73 7.88 -12.11
N VAL A 237 -1.81 8.11 -12.85
CA VAL A 237 -2.25 7.31 -13.99
C VAL A 237 -2.88 8.25 -15.01
N GLY A 238 -2.49 8.15 -16.27
CA GLY A 238 -2.96 9.08 -17.30
C GLY A 238 -2.66 10.53 -16.95
N GLY A 239 -3.69 11.36 -16.88
CA GLY A 239 -3.61 12.76 -16.47
C GLY A 239 -3.99 13.02 -15.02
N LEU A 240 -4.18 12.00 -14.23
CA LEU A 240 -4.60 12.12 -12.83
C LEU A 240 -3.41 11.91 -11.89
N ILE A 241 -3.17 12.88 -11.01
CA ILE A 241 -2.11 12.84 -10.00
C ILE A 241 -2.75 12.92 -8.63
N VAL A 242 -2.32 12.03 -7.72
CA VAL A 242 -2.75 12.05 -6.31
C VAL A 242 -1.53 12.13 -5.40
N SER A 243 -1.59 13.05 -4.47
CA SER A 243 -0.57 13.26 -3.44
C SER A 243 -1.21 13.47 -2.07
N LYS A 244 -0.42 13.49 -1.01
CA LYS A 244 -0.86 13.87 0.32
C LYS A 244 -0.99 15.39 0.45
N THR A 245 -1.88 15.82 1.34
CA THR A 245 -2.06 17.22 1.76
C THR A 245 -2.65 17.26 3.16
N ASP A 246 -2.70 18.44 3.76
CA ASP A 246 -3.17 18.66 5.11
C ASP A 246 -4.62 19.19 5.12
N HIS A 247 -5.42 18.70 6.06
CA HIS A 247 -6.73 19.22 6.40
C HIS A 247 -6.78 19.66 7.87
N MET A 248 -6.83 18.73 8.81
CA MET A 248 -6.81 18.99 10.26
C MET A 248 -5.44 18.65 10.87
N ALA A 249 -4.71 17.73 10.27
CA ALA A 249 -3.37 17.32 10.65
C ALA A 249 -2.50 17.15 9.40
N GLN A 250 -1.20 16.97 9.58
CA GLN A 250 -0.28 16.75 8.47
C GLN A 250 -0.62 15.45 7.74
N GLU A 251 -0.70 15.50 6.41
CA GLU A 251 -0.93 14.36 5.52
C GLU A 251 -2.23 13.55 5.79
N ASP A 252 -3.23 14.16 6.43
CA ASP A 252 -4.51 13.53 6.75
C ASP A 252 -5.56 13.62 5.63
N ALA A 253 -5.16 14.17 4.47
CA ALA A 253 -6.00 14.35 3.30
C ALA A 253 -5.27 14.00 2.00
N LEU A 254 -6.02 13.91 0.91
CA LEU A 254 -5.51 13.75 -0.45
C LEU A 254 -5.67 15.02 -1.26
N ARG A 255 -4.67 15.33 -2.11
CA ARG A 255 -4.78 16.28 -3.20
C ARG A 255 -4.91 15.51 -4.51
N ILE A 256 -5.95 15.77 -5.27
CA ILE A 256 -6.31 15.07 -6.50
C ILE A 256 -6.34 16.11 -7.63
N ASN A 257 -5.44 15.95 -8.62
CA ASN A 257 -5.24 16.92 -9.70
C ASN A 257 -5.43 16.27 -11.07
N TRP A 258 -6.35 16.82 -11.88
CA TRP A 258 -6.63 16.40 -13.26
C TRP A 258 -5.82 17.27 -14.24
N THR A 259 -4.71 16.76 -14.75
CA THR A 259 -3.76 17.53 -15.57
C THR A 259 -4.01 17.42 -17.08
N GLN A 260 -4.64 16.34 -17.57
CA GLN A 260 -4.73 16.07 -19.00
C GLN A 260 -6.09 15.58 -19.50
N SER A 261 -6.77 14.67 -18.83
CA SER A 261 -7.95 13.95 -19.34
C SER A 261 -9.19 14.22 -18.52
N ASP A 262 -10.35 14.31 -19.19
CA ASP A 262 -11.67 14.41 -18.56
C ASP A 262 -12.29 13.02 -18.26
N GLU A 263 -11.63 11.92 -18.70
CA GLU A 263 -12.11 10.54 -18.51
C GLU A 263 -11.49 9.84 -17.31
N ASP A 264 -10.44 10.43 -16.74
CA ASP A 264 -9.73 9.87 -15.61
C ASP A 264 -10.52 10.10 -14.32
N TYR A 265 -10.52 9.10 -13.43
CA TYR A 265 -11.21 9.23 -12.16
C TYR A 265 -10.51 8.55 -10.99
N PHE A 266 -10.70 9.15 -9.82
CA PHE A 266 -10.33 8.62 -8.52
C PHE A 266 -11.51 7.82 -7.96
N GLN A 267 -11.22 6.71 -7.27
CA GLN A 267 -12.25 5.92 -6.59
C GLN A 267 -11.77 5.32 -5.29
N ILE A 268 -12.71 5.17 -4.35
CA ILE A 268 -12.58 4.39 -3.13
C ILE A 268 -13.41 3.12 -3.33
N SER A 269 -12.75 1.97 -3.46
CA SER A 269 -13.40 0.73 -3.89
C SER A 269 -12.99 -0.46 -3.05
N SER A 270 -13.83 -1.47 -3.04
CA SER A 270 -13.61 -2.77 -2.42
C SER A 270 -13.84 -3.89 -3.43
N ILE A 271 -13.04 -4.95 -3.35
CA ILE A 271 -13.22 -6.16 -4.16
C ILE A 271 -14.51 -6.88 -3.75
N LYS A 272 -14.84 -6.87 -2.44
CA LYS A 272 -16.07 -7.44 -1.92
C LYS A 272 -17.14 -6.34 -1.92
N PRO A 273 -18.28 -6.54 -2.62
CA PRO A 273 -19.38 -5.57 -2.58
C PRO A 273 -19.92 -5.39 -1.15
N ASP A 274 -20.32 -4.17 -0.82
CA ASP A 274 -21.00 -3.83 0.43
C ASP A 274 -22.50 -3.60 0.18
N ASP A 275 -23.36 -4.08 1.08
CA ASP A 275 -24.80 -3.89 1.01
C ASP A 275 -25.21 -2.61 1.76
N MET A 276 -25.47 -1.55 1.01
CA MET A 276 -25.93 -0.27 1.51
C MET A 276 -27.43 -0.02 1.27
N ALA A 277 -28.21 -1.04 0.89
CA ALA A 277 -29.62 -0.90 0.58
C ALA A 277 -30.43 -0.40 1.80
N ARG A 278 -30.09 -0.90 3.01
CA ARG A 278 -30.73 -0.44 4.24
C ARG A 278 -30.41 1.04 4.53
N GLN A 279 -29.17 1.43 4.28
CA GLN A 279 -28.68 2.80 4.49
C GLN A 279 -29.29 3.77 3.46
N SER A 280 -29.49 3.34 2.20
CA SER A 280 -30.11 4.18 1.16
C SER A 280 -31.60 4.43 1.39
N ASN A 281 -32.33 3.48 1.98
CA ASN A 281 -33.73 3.63 2.37
C ASN A 281 -33.95 4.51 3.60
N GLY A 282 -32.88 4.90 4.29
CA GLY A 282 -32.88 5.79 5.45
C GLY A 282 -32.52 7.24 5.10
N ALA A 283 -32.24 8.02 6.13
CA ALA A 283 -31.76 9.40 6.00
C ALA A 283 -30.25 9.50 5.82
N MET A 284 -29.54 8.38 5.61
CA MET A 284 -28.08 8.37 5.57
C MET A 284 -27.52 9.06 4.33
N LYS A 285 -26.39 9.69 4.52
CA LYS A 285 -25.69 10.49 3.54
C LYS A 285 -24.25 10.03 3.41
N LEU A 286 -23.71 10.13 2.22
CA LEU A 286 -22.26 10.13 1.99
C LEU A 286 -21.74 11.51 2.38
N ALA A 287 -20.92 11.59 3.42
CA ALA A 287 -20.28 12.79 3.91
C ALA A 287 -18.78 12.78 3.60
N PHE A 288 -18.22 13.93 3.26
CA PHE A 288 -16.79 14.11 3.02
C PHE A 288 -16.36 15.56 3.20
N ASN A 289 -15.11 15.79 3.52
CA ASN A 289 -14.52 17.11 3.49
C ASN A 289 -13.76 17.32 2.17
N ALA A 290 -13.95 18.49 1.56
CA ALA A 290 -13.25 18.85 0.33
C ALA A 290 -12.97 20.35 0.24
N LYS A 291 -11.95 20.70 -0.56
CA LYS A 291 -11.61 22.07 -0.97
C LYS A 291 -11.16 22.10 -2.42
N THR A 292 -11.01 23.28 -3.01
CA THR A 292 -10.32 23.47 -4.28
C THR A 292 -9.00 24.23 -4.09
N PHE A 293 -7.98 23.87 -4.87
CA PHE A 293 -6.67 24.57 -4.89
C PHE A 293 -6.58 25.62 -6.01
N VAL A 294 -7.57 25.68 -6.91
CA VAL A 294 -7.52 26.58 -8.08
C VAL A 294 -8.18 27.95 -7.88
N GLY A 295 -8.49 28.34 -6.64
CA GLY A 295 -8.99 29.67 -6.30
C GLY A 295 -10.42 29.98 -6.76
N ALA A 296 -11.03 29.11 -7.55
CA ALA A 296 -12.42 29.16 -8.01
C ALA A 296 -13.17 27.89 -7.62
N ASP A 297 -14.50 27.94 -7.68
CA ASP A 297 -15.31 26.74 -7.47
C ASP A 297 -14.96 25.65 -8.50
N ALA A 298 -14.74 24.42 -8.05
CA ALA A 298 -14.53 23.27 -8.91
C ALA A 298 -15.86 22.52 -9.12
N ILE A 299 -16.15 22.16 -10.37
CA ILE A 299 -17.27 21.27 -10.69
C ILE A 299 -16.68 19.88 -10.93
N VAL A 300 -17.10 18.91 -10.14
CA VAL A 300 -16.72 17.51 -10.23
C VAL A 300 -17.97 16.66 -10.43
N GLN A 301 -17.78 15.44 -10.91
CA GLN A 301 -18.84 14.43 -10.95
C GLN A 301 -18.59 13.43 -9.83
N ILE A 302 -19.57 13.27 -8.94
CA ILE A 302 -19.49 12.34 -7.80
C ILE A 302 -20.49 11.21 -7.99
N GLY A 303 -20.06 9.98 -7.75
CA GLY A 303 -20.88 8.79 -7.85
C GLY A 303 -20.48 7.70 -6.88
N GLN A 304 -21.29 6.64 -6.87
CA GLN A 304 -21.00 5.33 -6.34
C GLN A 304 -21.09 4.31 -7.46
N CYS A 305 -20.62 3.09 -7.22
CA CYS A 305 -20.60 2.06 -8.25
C CYS A 305 -21.02 0.70 -7.68
N ASP A 306 -21.91 0.05 -8.42
CA ASP A 306 -22.36 -1.33 -8.19
C ASP A 306 -21.62 -2.35 -9.09
N ASP A 307 -20.81 -1.85 -10.04
CA ASP A 307 -19.96 -2.63 -10.93
C ASP A 307 -18.66 -1.84 -11.18
N ILE A 308 -17.54 -2.34 -10.68
CA ILE A 308 -16.24 -1.68 -10.75
C ILE A 308 -15.78 -1.38 -12.19
N ASP A 309 -16.27 -2.13 -13.16
CA ASP A 309 -15.93 -1.94 -14.58
C ASP A 309 -16.82 -0.91 -15.28
N ARG A 310 -17.96 -0.56 -14.71
CA ARG A 310 -19.00 0.29 -15.32
C ARG A 310 -19.42 1.49 -14.47
N CYS A 311 -18.47 2.16 -13.86
CA CYS A 311 -18.66 3.31 -12.99
C CYS A 311 -18.95 4.60 -13.79
N ASN A 312 -20.16 4.77 -14.31
CA ASN A 312 -20.56 5.93 -15.13
C ASN A 312 -21.74 6.74 -14.57
N LYS A 313 -22.33 6.28 -13.46
CA LYS A 313 -23.50 6.93 -12.84
C LYS A 313 -23.03 7.95 -11.81
N THR A 314 -23.06 9.23 -12.17
CA THR A 314 -22.53 10.33 -11.36
C THR A 314 -23.48 11.51 -11.31
N LEU A 315 -23.30 12.36 -10.30
CA LEU A 315 -23.99 13.65 -10.11
C LEU A 315 -22.96 14.78 -10.29
N ASP A 316 -23.33 15.85 -10.98
CA ASP A 316 -22.55 17.08 -10.97
C ASP A 316 -22.56 17.69 -9.57
N PHE A 317 -21.40 18.03 -9.06
CA PHE A 317 -21.23 18.51 -7.70
C PHE A 317 -20.22 19.66 -7.65
N LYS A 318 -20.57 20.68 -6.86
CA LYS A 318 -19.75 21.88 -6.71
C LYS A 318 -18.94 21.84 -5.42
N ILE A 319 -17.62 21.91 -5.54
CA ILE A 319 -16.66 22.08 -4.43
C ILE A 319 -16.19 23.52 -4.45
N SER A 320 -16.32 24.23 -3.33
CA SER A 320 -15.93 25.65 -3.22
C SER A 320 -14.68 25.82 -2.36
N GLY A 321 -13.91 26.85 -2.64
CA GLY A 321 -12.74 27.41 -2.02
C GLY A 321 -12.05 26.62 -0.90
N ASP A 322 -12.37 26.96 0.36
CA ASP A 322 -11.76 26.36 1.54
C ASP A 322 -12.36 25.00 1.93
N TRP A 323 -11.69 24.31 2.85
CA TRP A 323 -12.17 23.06 3.42
C TRP A 323 -13.60 23.21 3.97
N LYS A 324 -14.51 22.40 3.46
CA LYS A 324 -15.92 22.30 3.90
C LYS A 324 -16.33 20.85 3.91
N GLU A 325 -17.28 20.56 4.80
CA GLU A 325 -17.97 19.29 4.80
C GLU A 325 -19.14 19.33 3.82
N TYR A 326 -19.23 18.29 3.01
CA TYR A 326 -20.29 18.09 2.02
C TYR A 326 -21.04 16.80 2.34
N ARG A 327 -22.34 16.78 1.96
CA ARG A 327 -23.22 15.65 2.23
C ARG A 327 -24.11 15.38 1.04
N ILE A 328 -24.16 14.13 0.58
CA ILE A 328 -25.00 13.68 -0.52
C ILE A 328 -25.87 12.55 -0.01
N SER A 329 -27.20 12.65 -0.15
CA SER A 329 -28.11 11.57 0.24
C SER A 329 -27.83 10.32 -0.59
N LEU A 330 -27.73 9.14 0.05
CA LEU A 330 -27.58 7.87 -0.65
C LEU A 330 -28.73 7.60 -1.63
N SER A 331 -29.96 8.04 -1.30
CA SER A 331 -31.09 7.94 -2.20
C SER A 331 -30.90 8.70 -3.54
N SER A 332 -29.97 9.66 -3.61
CA SER A 332 -29.65 10.35 -4.86
C SER A 332 -28.89 9.42 -5.82
N PHE A 333 -28.05 8.53 -5.31
CA PHE A 333 -27.34 7.52 -6.11
C PHE A 333 -28.28 6.39 -6.54
N GLU A 334 -29.20 5.97 -5.67
CA GLU A 334 -30.23 4.99 -6.01
C GLU A 334 -31.12 5.48 -7.16
N LYS A 335 -31.51 6.76 -7.18
CA LYS A 335 -32.27 7.38 -8.28
C LYS A 335 -31.54 7.39 -9.61
N LEU A 336 -30.20 7.30 -9.62
CA LEU A 336 -29.39 7.09 -10.82
C LEU A 336 -29.43 5.64 -11.30
N GLY A 337 -30.10 4.75 -10.57
CA GLY A 337 -30.21 3.32 -10.89
C GLY A 337 -28.98 2.52 -10.44
N ILE A 338 -28.25 2.96 -9.40
CA ILE A 338 -27.19 2.18 -8.75
C ILE A 338 -27.85 1.15 -7.84
N ASP A 339 -27.41 -0.10 -7.94
CA ASP A 339 -27.84 -1.19 -7.04
C ASP A 339 -27.15 -1.06 -5.68
N MET A 340 -27.83 -0.44 -4.73
CA MET A 340 -27.29 -0.18 -3.39
C MET A 340 -27.01 -1.45 -2.59
N SER A 341 -27.45 -2.62 -3.03
CA SER A 341 -27.13 -3.91 -2.37
C SER A 341 -25.78 -4.48 -2.76
N LYS A 342 -25.06 -3.85 -3.69
CA LYS A 342 -23.81 -4.38 -4.28
C LYS A 342 -22.74 -3.32 -4.51
N ILE A 343 -22.62 -2.36 -3.63
CA ILE A 343 -21.68 -1.24 -3.80
C ILE A 343 -20.22 -1.74 -3.80
N THR A 344 -19.58 -1.61 -4.94
CA THR A 344 -18.15 -1.89 -5.12
C THR A 344 -17.27 -0.65 -5.00
N SER A 345 -17.84 0.54 -5.24
CA SER A 345 -17.13 1.82 -5.02
C SER A 345 -18.00 2.76 -4.19
N ALA A 346 -17.53 3.06 -3.00
CA ALA A 346 -18.22 3.98 -2.07
C ALA A 346 -18.16 5.44 -2.52
N LEU A 347 -17.11 5.81 -3.25
CA LEU A 347 -16.95 7.15 -3.83
C LEU A 347 -16.20 7.05 -5.16
N ILE A 348 -16.69 7.77 -6.15
CA ILE A 348 -16.00 8.05 -7.41
C ILE A 348 -15.98 9.55 -7.61
N ILE A 349 -14.86 10.09 -8.03
CA ILE A 349 -14.73 11.49 -8.42
C ILE A 349 -14.13 11.57 -9.82
N LYS A 350 -14.85 12.20 -10.74
CA LYS A 350 -14.40 12.59 -12.08
C LYS A 350 -14.37 14.11 -12.18
N ALA A 351 -13.42 14.65 -12.89
CA ALA A 351 -13.37 16.08 -13.13
C ALA A 351 -12.71 16.39 -14.47
N LYS A 352 -12.90 17.62 -14.95
CA LYS A 352 -12.28 18.13 -16.15
C LYS A 352 -10.80 18.46 -15.89
N LYS A 353 -10.04 18.49 -16.96
CA LYS A 353 -8.67 19.03 -16.96
C LYS A 353 -8.61 20.38 -16.26
N GLY A 354 -7.62 20.57 -15.39
CA GLY A 354 -7.37 21.79 -14.62
C GLY A 354 -8.04 21.83 -13.25
N VAL A 355 -8.89 20.84 -12.93
CA VAL A 355 -9.45 20.71 -11.58
C VAL A 355 -8.40 20.14 -10.61
N ASP A 356 -8.31 20.75 -9.43
CA ASP A 356 -7.38 20.39 -8.37
C ASP A 356 -8.10 20.54 -7.02
N ILE A 357 -8.35 19.43 -6.35
CA ILE A 357 -9.13 19.38 -5.12
C ILE A 357 -8.42 18.66 -3.98
N GLY A 358 -8.79 19.04 -2.75
CA GLY A 358 -8.50 18.28 -1.54
C GLY A 358 -9.69 17.40 -1.15
N LEU A 359 -9.42 16.21 -0.62
CA LEU A 359 -10.42 15.25 -0.12
C LEU A 359 -9.99 14.67 1.21
N SER A 360 -10.90 14.63 2.19
CA SER A 360 -10.69 14.01 3.50
C SER A 360 -11.99 13.47 4.09
N ASN A 361 -11.92 12.57 5.08
CA ASN A 361 -13.00 12.08 5.92
C ASN A 361 -14.25 11.61 5.16
N VAL A 362 -14.09 10.63 4.26
CA VAL A 362 -15.21 10.06 3.50
C VAL A 362 -15.90 8.99 4.32
N ARG A 363 -17.21 9.18 4.61
CA ARG A 363 -17.99 8.30 5.50
C ARG A 363 -19.50 8.34 5.22
N LEU A 364 -20.21 7.39 5.80
CA LEU A 364 -21.67 7.46 5.98
C LEU A 364 -22.02 8.19 7.29
N GLU A 365 -23.08 8.97 7.26
CA GLU A 365 -23.67 9.60 8.45
C GLU A 365 -25.18 9.77 8.36
#